data_50956318c226ed57eaad7021a812d293
#
_entry.id   50956318c226ed57eaad7021a812d293
#
_cell.length_a   1.000
_cell.length_b   1.000
_cell.length_c   1.000
_cell.angle_alpha   90.00
_cell.angle_beta   90.00
_cell.angle_gamma   90.00
#
_symmetry.space_group_name_H-M   'P 1'
#
loop_
_entity.id
_entity.type
_entity.pdbx_description
1 polymer ?
#
loop_
_entity_poly.entity_id
_entity_poly.type
_entity_poly.pdbx_seq_one_letter_code
_entity_poly.pdbx_strand_id
1 'polypeptide(L)'
;DKVIQKYKKLDYILNTHHHADHVDVNIELKKKYNSKIMGFEDDKDRIPGIDILSKDNQIQTIGNLKFKTIFIPGHTRGHIAFYFEKEKVVFTGDTLFSLGCGRVFEGTNIDMLNSLNKLKILPPETKVYCGHEYTKTNLDFCLKYDPNNLKLKEKSIEINSNIH
;
A
#
# COMPACT_ATOMS: atom_id res chain seq x y z
N ASP A 1 -4.59 -17.96 -1.91
CA ASP A 1 -4.02 -19.12 -2.62
C ASP A 1 -4.48 -19.34 -4.06
N LYS A 2 -5.64 -18.83 -4.51
CA LYS A 2 -6.10 -18.99 -5.90
C LYS A 2 -5.11 -18.40 -6.93
N VAL A 3 -4.46 -17.28 -6.60
CA VAL A 3 -3.44 -16.64 -7.46
C VAL A 3 -2.21 -17.53 -7.58
N ILE A 4 -1.71 -18.04 -6.45
CA ILE A 4 -0.53 -18.90 -6.44
C ILE A 4 -0.81 -20.25 -7.12
N GLN A 5 -2.02 -20.81 -6.96
CA GLN A 5 -2.44 -22.00 -7.69
C GLN A 5 -2.38 -21.80 -9.20
N LYS A 6 -2.75 -20.62 -9.69
CA LYS A 6 -2.69 -20.27 -11.11
C LYS A 6 -1.27 -20.14 -11.63
N TYR A 7 -0.38 -19.46 -10.89
CA TYR A 7 0.98 -19.16 -11.36
C TYR A 7 2.04 -20.15 -10.87
N LYS A 8 1.72 -21.01 -9.89
CA LYS A 8 2.58 -22.06 -9.31
C LYS A 8 3.94 -21.58 -8.77
N LYS A 9 4.12 -20.26 -8.64
CA LYS A 9 5.38 -19.62 -8.28
C LYS A 9 5.13 -18.35 -7.49
N LEU A 10 5.95 -18.10 -6.47
CA LEU A 10 5.99 -16.85 -5.71
C LEU A 10 7.46 -16.53 -5.44
N ASP A 11 8.04 -15.63 -6.21
CA ASP A 11 9.47 -15.31 -6.08
C ASP A 11 9.73 -14.27 -5.00
N TYR A 12 8.83 -13.27 -4.86
CA TYR A 12 9.00 -12.15 -3.95
C TYR A 12 7.73 -11.86 -3.18
N ILE A 13 7.90 -11.43 -1.93
CA ILE A 13 6.86 -10.88 -1.05
C ILE A 13 7.33 -9.48 -0.68
N LEU A 14 6.54 -8.46 -1.02
CA LEU A 14 6.84 -7.06 -0.74
C LEU A 14 5.93 -6.57 0.38
N ASN A 15 6.51 -6.30 1.55
CA ASN A 15 5.77 -5.80 2.70
C ASN A 15 5.88 -4.27 2.78
N THR A 16 4.73 -3.60 2.77
CA THR A 16 4.66 -2.14 2.92
C THR A 16 4.92 -1.72 4.36
N HIS A 17 4.53 -2.55 5.33
CA HIS A 17 4.72 -2.34 6.77
C HIS A 17 4.57 -3.66 7.54
N HIS A 18 4.75 -3.61 8.86
CA HIS A 18 4.92 -4.78 9.72
C HIS A 18 3.63 -5.31 10.39
N HIS A 19 2.45 -4.71 10.15
CA HIS A 19 1.22 -5.18 10.80
C HIS A 19 0.91 -6.64 10.46
N ALA A 20 0.33 -7.35 11.40
CA ALA A 20 0.13 -8.80 11.37
C ALA A 20 -0.59 -9.29 10.11
N ASP A 21 -1.66 -8.62 9.73
CA ASP A 21 -2.46 -8.92 8.53
C ASP A 21 -1.70 -8.74 7.20
N HIS A 22 -0.51 -8.12 7.23
CA HIS A 22 0.39 -7.98 6.08
C HIS A 22 1.60 -8.92 6.12
N VAL A 23 1.99 -9.44 7.30
CA VAL A 23 3.25 -10.20 7.45
C VAL A 23 3.11 -11.59 8.07
N ASP A 24 1.99 -11.94 8.68
CA ASP A 24 1.83 -13.20 9.45
C ASP A 24 2.14 -14.45 8.65
N VAL A 25 1.85 -14.45 7.35
CA VAL A 25 2.09 -15.60 6.47
C VAL A 25 3.47 -15.60 5.80
N ASN A 26 4.32 -14.62 6.07
CA ASN A 26 5.62 -14.45 5.43
C ASN A 26 6.50 -15.72 5.53
N ILE A 27 6.68 -16.25 6.73
CA ILE A 27 7.56 -17.40 6.97
C ILE A 27 7.02 -18.66 6.29
N GLU A 28 5.71 -18.88 6.34
CA GLU A 28 5.07 -20.02 5.69
C GLU A 28 5.24 -19.97 4.17
N LEU A 29 4.92 -18.82 3.55
CA LEU A 29 5.04 -18.61 2.11
C LEU A 29 6.50 -18.70 1.65
N LYS A 30 7.43 -18.11 2.42
CA LYS A 30 8.87 -18.18 2.15
C LYS A 30 9.35 -19.63 2.13
N LYS A 31 8.98 -20.43 3.13
CA LYS A 31 9.36 -21.86 3.19
C LYS A 31 8.75 -22.65 2.04
N LYS A 32 7.48 -22.41 1.73
CA LYS A 32 6.74 -23.18 0.72
C LYS A 32 7.20 -22.90 -0.70
N TYR A 33 7.55 -21.65 -1.02
CA TYR A 33 7.86 -21.22 -2.39
C TYR A 33 9.31 -20.78 -2.59
N ASN A 34 10.13 -20.81 -1.56
CA ASN A 34 11.49 -20.26 -1.56
C ASN A 34 11.52 -18.77 -1.96
N SER A 35 10.51 -18.03 -1.53
CA SER A 35 10.34 -16.61 -1.84
C SER A 35 11.34 -15.74 -1.09
N LYS A 36 11.69 -14.58 -1.66
CA LYS A 36 12.44 -13.53 -0.96
C LYS A 36 11.47 -12.48 -0.40
N ILE A 37 11.66 -12.12 0.87
CA ILE A 37 10.85 -11.12 1.55
C ILE A 37 11.58 -9.78 1.53
N MET A 38 10.90 -8.73 1.11
CA MET A 38 11.40 -7.36 1.01
C MET A 38 10.55 -6.42 1.88
N GLY A 39 11.21 -5.48 2.56
CA GLY A 39 10.56 -4.45 3.35
C GLY A 39 11.52 -3.32 3.71
N PHE A 40 11.04 -2.36 4.52
CA PHE A 40 11.83 -1.20 4.91
C PHE A 40 12.95 -1.57 5.89
N GLU A 41 14.13 -0.97 5.72
CA GLU A 41 15.31 -1.30 6.55
C GLU A 41 15.10 -1.01 8.04
N ASP A 42 14.38 0.06 8.39
CA ASP A 42 14.11 0.42 9.79
C ASP A 42 13.05 -0.49 10.44
N ASP A 43 12.31 -1.27 9.65
CA ASP A 43 11.33 -2.26 10.11
C ASP A 43 11.87 -3.70 10.09
N LYS A 44 13.16 -3.90 9.83
CA LYS A 44 13.76 -5.23 9.67
C LYS A 44 13.48 -6.19 10.83
N ASP A 45 13.44 -5.68 12.05
CA ASP A 45 13.21 -6.49 13.25
C ASP A 45 11.71 -6.80 13.48
N ARG A 46 10.82 -6.12 12.76
CA ARG A 46 9.37 -6.26 12.85
C ARG A 46 8.73 -7.00 11.67
N ILE A 47 9.50 -7.22 10.58
CA ILE A 47 9.02 -7.96 9.40
C ILE A 47 9.62 -9.38 9.42
N PRO A 48 8.82 -10.42 9.73
CA PRO A 48 9.33 -11.78 9.86
C PRO A 48 9.97 -12.30 8.55
N GLY A 49 11.21 -12.78 8.68
CA GLY A 49 11.92 -13.46 7.59
C GLY A 49 12.40 -12.56 6.45
N ILE A 50 12.49 -11.24 6.69
CA ILE A 50 12.99 -10.28 5.69
C ILE A 50 14.36 -10.67 5.15
N ASP A 51 14.55 -10.61 3.83
CA ASP A 51 15.81 -10.92 3.13
C ASP A 51 16.42 -9.68 2.48
N ILE A 52 15.57 -8.76 2.00
CA ILE A 52 15.99 -7.63 1.19
C ILE A 52 15.50 -6.35 1.85
N LEU A 53 16.43 -5.48 2.18
CA LEU A 53 16.14 -4.19 2.80
C LEU A 53 15.95 -3.12 1.72
N SER A 54 14.90 -2.32 1.86
CA SER A 54 14.63 -1.16 1.01
C SER A 54 14.84 0.13 1.79
N LYS A 55 15.36 1.14 1.11
CA LYS A 55 15.58 2.50 1.64
C LYS A 55 14.68 3.50 0.94
N ASP A 56 14.42 4.64 1.60
CA ASP A 56 13.69 5.71 0.93
C ASP A 56 14.38 6.17 -0.36
N ASN A 57 13.57 6.40 -1.39
CA ASN A 57 14.00 6.79 -2.73
C ASN A 57 14.90 5.76 -3.46
N GLN A 58 15.11 4.58 -2.88
CA GLN A 58 15.88 3.53 -3.53
C GLN A 58 15.13 2.97 -4.74
N ILE A 59 15.88 2.78 -5.83
CA ILE A 59 15.39 2.10 -7.03
C ILE A 59 15.92 0.66 -7.00
N GLN A 60 15.02 -0.30 -7.08
CA GLN A 60 15.32 -1.73 -7.05
C GLN A 60 14.66 -2.45 -8.23
N THR A 61 15.09 -3.69 -8.49
CA THR A 61 14.55 -4.51 -9.58
C THR A 61 14.21 -5.91 -9.06
N ILE A 62 13.03 -6.41 -9.42
CA ILE A 62 12.59 -7.78 -9.19
C ILE A 62 12.16 -8.40 -10.53
N GLY A 63 12.85 -9.45 -10.97
CA GLY A 63 12.65 -9.96 -12.33
C GLY A 63 12.89 -8.85 -13.36
N ASN A 64 11.89 -8.56 -14.18
CA ASN A 64 11.92 -7.50 -15.19
C ASN A 64 11.26 -6.19 -14.73
N LEU A 65 10.80 -6.13 -13.48
CA LEU A 65 10.09 -4.98 -12.93
C LEU A 65 11.06 -4.10 -12.14
N LYS A 66 11.05 -2.80 -12.44
CA LYS A 66 11.82 -1.78 -11.73
C LYS A 66 10.86 -0.92 -10.93
N PHE A 67 11.16 -0.68 -9.66
CA PHE A 67 10.34 0.14 -8.79
C PHE A 67 11.19 1.06 -7.91
N LYS A 68 10.54 2.11 -7.42
CA LYS A 68 11.08 3.03 -6.42
C LYS A 68 10.37 2.81 -5.09
N THR A 69 11.13 2.71 -4.02
CA THR A 69 10.60 2.74 -2.65
C THR A 69 10.35 4.18 -2.24
N ILE A 70 9.18 4.48 -1.69
CA ILE A 70 8.80 5.79 -1.16
C ILE A 70 8.48 5.63 0.31
N PHE A 71 9.23 6.30 1.18
CA PHE A 71 8.98 6.29 2.63
C PHE A 71 7.78 7.19 2.96
N ILE A 72 6.74 6.60 3.54
CA ILE A 72 5.43 7.22 3.82
C ILE A 72 4.95 6.90 5.25
N PRO A 73 5.68 7.39 6.29
CA PRO A 73 5.33 7.15 7.68
C PRO A 73 3.99 7.80 8.07
N GLY A 74 3.40 7.30 9.16
CA GLY A 74 2.16 7.82 9.74
C GLY A 74 1.29 6.69 10.29
N HIS A 75 0.83 5.79 9.44
CA HIS A 75 0.14 4.58 9.87
C HIS A 75 1.06 3.72 10.74
N THR A 76 2.25 3.41 10.26
CA THR A 76 3.39 2.93 11.05
C THR A 76 4.61 3.81 10.80
N ARG A 77 5.64 3.73 11.66
CA ARG A 77 6.89 4.49 11.49
C ARG A 77 7.71 4.02 10.30
N GLY A 78 7.69 2.73 9.99
CA GLY A 78 8.46 2.12 8.91
C GLY A 78 7.65 1.88 7.63
N HIS A 79 6.53 2.59 7.44
CA HIS A 79 5.67 2.38 6.29
C HIS A 79 6.29 2.89 4.99
N ILE A 80 6.25 2.06 3.93
CA ILE A 80 6.72 2.39 2.58
C ILE A 80 5.66 2.09 1.52
N ALA A 81 5.77 2.76 0.38
CA ALA A 81 5.08 2.39 -0.84
C ALA A 81 6.08 1.86 -1.88
N PHE A 82 5.61 0.98 -2.74
CA PHE A 82 6.35 0.48 -3.91
C PHE A 82 5.76 1.08 -5.18
N TYR A 83 6.51 1.95 -5.84
CA TYR A 83 6.08 2.66 -7.06
C TYR A 83 6.76 2.09 -8.30
N PHE A 84 5.99 1.46 -9.16
CA PHE A 84 6.38 0.93 -10.46
C PHE A 84 6.03 1.96 -11.54
N GLU A 85 6.98 2.84 -11.83
CA GLU A 85 6.77 4.01 -12.70
C GLU A 85 6.37 3.61 -14.13
N LYS A 86 7.08 2.65 -14.71
CA LYS A 86 6.81 2.17 -16.08
C LYS A 86 5.42 1.54 -16.21
N GLU A 87 5.00 0.79 -15.20
CA GLU A 87 3.70 0.14 -15.13
C GLU A 87 2.59 1.10 -14.67
N LYS A 88 2.95 2.31 -14.21
CA LYS A 88 2.03 3.31 -13.64
C LYS A 88 1.20 2.76 -12.48
N VAL A 89 1.87 2.07 -11.55
CA VAL A 89 1.24 1.40 -10.42
C VAL A 89 1.97 1.76 -9.12
N VAL A 90 1.23 2.02 -8.06
CA VAL A 90 1.76 2.19 -6.71
C VAL A 90 1.00 1.34 -5.71
N PHE A 91 1.74 0.62 -4.87
CA PHE A 91 1.20 -0.13 -3.73
C PHE A 91 1.41 0.70 -2.47
N THR A 92 0.32 1.19 -1.87
CA THR A 92 0.35 2.17 -0.78
C THR A 92 0.11 1.57 0.60
N GLY A 93 -0.13 0.24 0.68
CA GLY A 93 -0.51 -0.41 1.93
C GLY A 93 -1.63 0.34 2.62
N ASP A 94 -1.40 0.71 3.87
CA ASP A 94 -2.38 1.36 4.74
C ASP A 94 -2.16 2.88 4.91
N THR A 95 -1.42 3.51 4.02
CA THR A 95 -1.29 4.96 4.02
C THR A 95 -2.40 5.64 3.23
N LEU A 96 -2.66 5.22 1.97
CA LEU A 96 -3.68 5.81 1.12
C LEU A 96 -4.71 4.76 0.70
N PHE A 97 -5.98 5.05 0.94
CA PHE A 97 -7.13 4.27 0.49
C PHE A 97 -7.98 5.06 -0.51
N SER A 98 -8.94 4.39 -1.13
CA SER A 98 -10.01 5.09 -1.85
C SER A 98 -10.78 6.02 -0.90
N LEU A 99 -10.81 7.31 -1.23
CA LEU A 99 -11.48 8.38 -0.46
C LEU A 99 -11.00 8.52 1.00
N GLY A 100 -9.82 8.03 1.36
CA GLY A 100 -9.35 8.11 2.73
C GLY A 100 -7.90 7.74 2.91
N CYS A 101 -7.48 7.69 4.17
CA CYS A 101 -6.15 7.26 4.59
C CYS A 101 -6.23 6.36 5.82
N GLY A 102 -5.13 5.68 6.12
CA GLY A 102 -5.01 4.85 7.29
C GLY A 102 -5.04 5.63 8.60
N ARG A 103 -5.36 4.93 9.68
CA ARG A 103 -5.25 5.47 11.04
C ARG A 103 -3.77 5.72 11.38
N VAL A 104 -3.50 6.81 12.08
CA VAL A 104 -2.16 7.14 12.58
C VAL A 104 -1.93 6.39 13.90
N PHE A 105 -1.16 5.29 13.87
CA PHE A 105 -0.85 4.52 15.07
C PHE A 105 0.50 4.89 15.68
N GLU A 106 1.54 5.07 14.86
CA GLU A 106 2.91 5.24 15.34
C GLU A 106 3.53 6.59 14.97
N GLY A 107 3.00 7.26 13.95
CA GLY A 107 3.45 8.59 13.53
C GLY A 107 2.58 9.72 14.10
N THR A 108 2.71 10.89 13.48
CA THR A 108 1.87 12.07 13.73
C THR A 108 0.94 12.35 12.56
N ASN A 109 -0.08 13.20 12.76
CA ASN A 109 -0.93 13.67 11.66
C ASN A 109 -0.13 14.43 10.60
N ILE A 110 0.97 15.08 11.00
CA ILE A 110 1.89 15.77 10.07
C ILE A 110 2.63 14.76 9.22
N ASP A 111 3.11 13.65 9.80
CA ASP A 111 3.77 12.59 9.04
C ASP A 111 2.82 11.99 8.00
N MET A 112 1.57 11.69 8.39
CA MET A 112 0.57 11.19 7.47
C MET A 112 0.27 12.19 6.34
N LEU A 113 0.09 13.47 6.65
CA LEU A 113 -0.15 14.51 5.65
C LEU A 113 1.03 14.63 4.67
N ASN A 114 2.26 14.61 5.16
CA ASN A 114 3.46 14.64 4.33
C ASN A 114 3.54 13.39 3.43
N SER A 115 3.19 12.22 3.95
CA SER A 115 3.15 10.96 3.21
C SER A 115 2.10 10.99 2.09
N LEU A 116 0.90 11.50 2.37
CA LEU A 116 -0.15 11.69 1.36
C LEU A 116 0.29 12.69 0.28
N ASN A 117 0.99 13.78 0.66
CA ASN A 117 1.52 14.75 -0.30
C ASN A 117 2.59 14.13 -1.21
N LYS A 118 3.44 13.22 -0.71
CA LYS A 118 4.39 12.47 -1.56
C LYS A 118 3.67 11.60 -2.59
N LEU A 119 2.56 10.98 -2.22
CA LEU A 119 1.77 10.16 -3.16
C LEU A 119 0.98 11.02 -4.14
N LYS A 120 0.47 12.18 -3.70
CA LYS A 120 -0.31 13.13 -4.54
C LYS A 120 0.46 13.67 -5.75
N ILE A 121 1.78 13.76 -5.68
CA ILE A 121 2.61 14.29 -6.78
C ILE A 121 2.94 13.23 -7.84
N LEU A 122 2.56 11.97 -7.64
CA LEU A 122 2.69 10.94 -8.66
C LEU A 122 1.82 11.27 -9.87
N PRO A 123 2.19 10.83 -11.09
CA PRO A 123 1.39 11.07 -12.29
C PRO A 123 -0.08 10.67 -12.09
N PRO A 124 -1.05 11.47 -12.55
CA PRO A 124 -2.48 11.25 -12.27
C PRO A 124 -3.04 9.94 -12.83
N GLU A 125 -2.38 9.36 -13.83
CA GLU A 125 -2.73 8.05 -14.39
C GLU A 125 -2.20 6.87 -13.55
N THR A 126 -1.49 7.13 -12.43
CA THR A 126 -0.97 6.07 -11.57
C THR A 126 -2.11 5.34 -10.87
N LYS A 127 -2.19 4.03 -11.07
CA LYS A 127 -3.16 3.17 -10.39
C LYS A 127 -2.69 2.87 -8.97
N VAL A 128 -3.55 3.13 -7.99
CA VAL A 128 -3.29 2.88 -6.58
C VAL A 128 -3.82 1.52 -6.17
N TYR A 129 -2.97 0.71 -5.54
CA TYR A 129 -3.34 -0.55 -4.90
C TYR A 129 -3.10 -0.41 -3.39
N CYS A 130 -4.18 -0.31 -2.63
CA CYS A 130 -4.16 -0.18 -1.18
C CYS A 130 -4.36 -1.52 -0.46
N GLY A 131 -4.09 -1.55 0.86
CA GLY A 131 -4.15 -2.77 1.65
C GLY A 131 -5.57 -3.27 1.91
N HIS A 132 -6.54 -2.36 2.02
CA HIS A 132 -7.92 -2.67 2.42
C HIS A 132 -8.96 -1.98 1.55
N GLU A 133 -10.16 -2.57 1.51
CA GLU A 133 -11.33 -2.01 0.82
C GLU A 133 -12.25 -1.29 1.82
N TYR A 134 -12.07 0.00 1.96
CA TYR A 134 -12.85 0.87 2.86
C TYR A 134 -13.64 1.96 2.13
N THR A 135 -13.78 1.86 0.80
CA THR A 135 -14.33 2.91 -0.05
C THR A 135 -15.69 3.40 0.42
N LYS A 136 -16.61 2.48 0.77
CA LYS A 136 -17.94 2.86 1.22
C LYS A 136 -17.93 3.62 2.55
N THR A 137 -17.22 3.13 3.55
CA THR A 137 -17.10 3.78 4.86
C THR A 137 -16.43 5.16 4.73
N ASN A 138 -15.37 5.25 3.91
CA ASN A 138 -14.70 6.51 3.63
C ASN A 138 -15.61 7.48 2.88
N LEU A 139 -16.42 7.01 1.93
CA LEU A 139 -17.42 7.82 1.24
C LEU A 139 -18.43 8.43 2.20
N ASP A 140 -18.99 7.62 3.11
CA ASP A 140 -19.96 8.07 4.11
C ASP A 140 -19.36 9.17 5.02
N PHE A 141 -18.10 8.99 5.41
CA PHE A 141 -17.35 10.01 6.15
C PHE A 141 -17.17 11.30 5.32
N CYS A 142 -16.71 11.19 4.08
CA CYS A 142 -16.48 12.34 3.22
C CYS A 142 -17.78 13.14 2.98
N LEU A 143 -18.89 12.47 2.70
CA LEU A 143 -20.19 13.11 2.49
C LEU A 143 -20.69 13.82 3.74
N LYS A 144 -20.37 13.33 4.94
CA LYS A 144 -20.72 13.97 6.21
C LYS A 144 -19.98 15.30 6.40
N TYR A 145 -18.71 15.39 6.00
CA TYR A 145 -17.87 16.56 6.24
C TYR A 145 -17.81 17.54 5.06
N ASP A 146 -18.11 17.06 3.84
CA ASP A 146 -18.18 17.89 2.62
C ASP A 146 -19.44 17.56 1.79
N PRO A 147 -20.65 17.84 2.36
CA PRO A 147 -21.92 17.43 1.76
C PRO A 147 -22.26 18.16 0.46
N ASN A 148 -21.59 19.28 0.16
CA ASN A 148 -21.84 20.09 -1.02
C ASN A 148 -20.88 19.79 -2.19
N ASN A 149 -19.96 18.88 -2.04
CA ASN A 149 -18.99 18.49 -3.07
C ASN A 149 -19.68 17.69 -4.18
N LEU A 150 -19.86 18.33 -5.34
CA LEU A 150 -20.54 17.71 -6.49
C LEU A 150 -19.80 16.49 -7.02
N LYS A 151 -18.46 16.54 -7.10
CA LYS A 151 -17.64 15.40 -7.56
C LYS A 151 -17.75 14.20 -6.62
N LEU A 152 -17.84 14.46 -5.32
CA LEU A 152 -18.05 13.41 -4.33
C LEU A 152 -19.44 12.76 -4.46
N LYS A 153 -20.48 13.56 -4.76
CA LYS A 153 -21.83 13.04 -5.04
C LYS A 153 -21.87 12.18 -6.29
N GLU A 154 -21.22 12.63 -7.38
CA GLU A 154 -21.10 11.85 -8.60
C GLU A 154 -20.36 10.50 -8.34
N LYS A 155 -19.25 10.56 -7.59
CA LYS A 155 -18.50 9.35 -7.19
C LYS A 155 -19.35 8.41 -6.31
N SER A 156 -20.19 8.96 -5.47
CA SER A 156 -21.12 8.18 -4.64
C SER A 156 -22.11 7.35 -5.49
N ILE A 157 -22.64 7.90 -6.57
CA ILE A 157 -23.53 7.18 -7.48
C ILE A 157 -22.76 6.02 -8.14
N GLU A 158 -21.54 6.28 -8.63
CA GLU A 158 -20.69 5.26 -9.25
C GLU A 158 -20.36 4.11 -8.27
N ILE A 159 -19.95 4.44 -7.04
CA ILE A 159 -19.61 3.45 -6.01
C ILE A 159 -20.83 2.59 -5.68
N ASN A 160 -21.99 3.22 -5.42
CA ASN A 160 -23.19 2.48 -5.07
C ASN A 160 -23.76 1.61 -6.20
N SER A 161 -23.48 1.96 -7.47
CA SER A 161 -23.87 1.13 -8.63
C SER A 161 -22.98 -0.08 -8.85
N ASN A 162 -21.73 -0.08 -8.32
CA ASN A 162 -20.73 -1.13 -8.51
C ASN A 162 -20.64 -2.11 -7.31
N ILE A 163 -21.41 -1.89 -6.24
CA ILE A 163 -21.50 -2.82 -5.11
C ILE A 163 -22.56 -3.88 -5.46
N HIS A 164 -22.10 -4.98 -6.05
CA HIS A 164 -22.89 -6.22 -6.25
C HIS A 164 -22.13 -7.42 -5.71
#